data_0b7dd78d24ae8eda66649b81e8ed1bd2
#
_entry.id   0b7dd78d24ae8eda66649b81e8ed1bd2
#
_cell.length_a   1.000
_cell.length_b   1.000
_cell.length_c   1.000
_cell.angle_alpha   90.00
_cell.angle_beta   90.00
_cell.angle_gamma   90.00
#
_symmetry.space_group_name_H-M   'P 1'
#
loop_
_entity.id
_entity.type
_entity.pdbx_description
1 polymer ?
#
loop_
_entity_poly.entity_id
_entity_poly.type
_entity_poly.pdbx_seq_one_letter_code
_entity_poly.pdbx_strand_id
1 'polypeptide(L)'
;KKTDASRVYGIEFEHMLSPRNLNFLVNHASLVEEHIAGIPGDIFIQDYLPKCSEVQKAQIAKEYVKFNERCMIRLLGDMRSYNYVVIPIHDFDQVIYKIRAIDFDQQSYEGKFSVYRPQFFKENRAMMDIVRAKLKTDSITQYKIEERSTISRRLIISDERMKLLLAIMKDDTVSLKENVISLKKEIFRFTNENSFLDCKSMGDLMEKTLKYLKRNYQNVSLIDLI
;
A
#
# COMPACT_ATOMS: atom_id res chain seq x y z
N LYS A 1 -3.03 11.21 18.27
CA LYS A 1 -1.82 10.36 18.38
C LYS A 1 -0.57 11.23 18.48
N LYS A 2 0.53 10.68 19.00
CA LYS A 2 1.83 11.34 18.96
C LYS A 2 2.35 11.32 17.53
N THR A 3 2.91 12.43 17.07
CA THR A 3 3.47 12.56 15.73
C THR A 3 4.85 11.88 15.65
N ASP A 4 5.06 11.08 14.62
CA ASP A 4 6.38 10.64 14.17
C ASP A 4 6.47 10.85 12.64
N ALA A 5 7.69 10.94 12.13
CA ALA A 5 7.93 11.25 10.72
C ALA A 5 7.32 10.19 9.78
N SER A 6 7.52 8.90 10.09
CA SER A 6 7.00 7.79 9.28
C SER A 6 5.48 7.86 9.12
N ARG A 7 4.75 8.09 10.22
CA ARG A 7 3.29 8.21 10.21
C ARG A 7 2.82 9.41 9.38
N VAL A 8 3.48 10.57 9.52
CA VAL A 8 3.11 11.77 8.73
C VAL A 8 3.32 11.51 7.24
N TYR A 9 4.45 10.95 6.83
CA TYR A 9 4.69 10.58 5.44
C TYR A 9 3.66 9.56 4.94
N GLY A 10 3.34 8.55 5.75
CA GLY A 10 2.34 7.53 5.40
C GLY A 10 0.95 8.10 5.13
N ILE A 11 0.49 9.02 5.98
CA ILE A 11 -0.80 9.71 5.82
C ILE A 11 -0.79 10.64 4.61
N GLU A 12 0.30 11.37 4.37
CA GLU A 12 0.46 12.22 3.19
C GLU A 12 0.39 11.40 1.90
N PHE A 13 1.09 10.26 1.84
CA PHE A 13 0.99 9.36 0.69
C PHE A 13 -0.41 8.73 0.56
N GLU A 14 -1.07 8.37 1.67
CA GLU A 14 -2.47 7.90 1.62
C GLU A 14 -3.38 8.97 1.01
N HIS A 15 -3.29 10.22 1.48
CA HIS A 15 -4.09 11.32 0.98
C HIS A 15 -3.88 11.57 -0.52
N MET A 16 -2.62 11.56 -0.98
CA MET A 16 -2.28 11.88 -2.36
C MET A 16 -2.48 10.73 -3.34
N LEU A 17 -2.15 9.50 -2.95
CA LEU A 17 -2.04 8.36 -3.87
C LEU A 17 -3.18 7.38 -3.81
N SER A 18 -3.91 7.30 -2.70
CA SER A 18 -5.04 6.36 -2.57
C SER A 18 -6.30 6.89 -3.27
N PRO A 19 -7.18 5.98 -3.75
CA PRO A 19 -8.40 6.37 -4.46
C PRO A 19 -9.35 7.26 -3.63
N ARG A 20 -9.23 7.19 -2.31
CA ARG A 20 -10.00 8.02 -1.37
C ARG A 20 -9.04 8.79 -0.50
N ASN A 21 -9.20 10.11 -0.49
CA ASN A 21 -8.40 10.99 0.35
C ASN A 21 -8.65 10.67 1.83
N LEU A 22 -7.66 10.96 2.65
CA LEU A 22 -7.74 10.91 4.11
C LEU A 22 -7.55 12.33 4.64
N ASN A 23 -8.47 12.81 5.47
CA ASN A 23 -8.32 14.12 6.12
C ASN A 23 -7.49 13.96 7.38
N PHE A 24 -6.58 14.89 7.58
CA PHE A 24 -5.73 14.91 8.75
C PHE A 24 -5.22 16.33 9.04
N LEU A 25 -4.79 16.53 10.28
CA LEU A 25 -4.16 17.77 10.75
C LEU A 25 -2.93 17.43 11.58
N VAL A 26 -1.81 18.04 11.23
CA VAL A 26 -0.57 17.96 12.02
C VAL A 26 -0.36 19.29 12.71
N ASN A 27 -0.17 19.26 14.03
CA ASN A 27 0.18 20.43 14.84
C ASN A 27 1.28 20.05 15.83
N HIS A 28 2.52 20.48 15.53
CA HIS A 28 3.71 20.13 16.31
C HIS A 28 3.82 18.63 16.58
N ALA A 29 3.72 18.21 17.85
CA ALA A 29 3.82 16.81 18.27
C ALA A 29 2.50 16.04 18.23
N SER A 30 1.43 16.66 17.71
CA SER A 30 0.09 16.07 17.68
C SER A 30 -0.38 15.83 16.25
N LEU A 31 -0.97 14.67 16.04
CA LEU A 31 -1.62 14.28 14.80
C LEU A 31 -3.10 13.96 15.06
N VAL A 32 -3.98 14.61 14.34
CA VAL A 32 -5.41 14.28 14.26
C VAL A 32 -5.67 13.73 12.88
N GLU A 33 -6.22 12.53 12.82
CA GLU A 33 -6.56 11.84 11.57
C GLU A 33 -8.04 11.49 11.54
N GLU A 34 -8.64 11.53 10.36
CA GLU A 34 -10.01 11.10 10.14
C GLU A 34 -10.16 9.64 10.56
N HIS A 35 -11.23 9.36 11.32
CA HIS A 35 -11.58 7.98 11.64
C HIS A 35 -12.16 7.29 10.42
N ILE A 36 -11.49 6.25 9.94
CA ILE A 36 -11.97 5.43 8.84
C ILE A 36 -12.91 4.36 9.40
N ALA A 37 -14.20 4.59 9.27
CA ALA A 37 -15.21 3.61 9.67
C ALA A 37 -15.15 2.37 8.78
N GLY A 38 -15.10 1.19 9.39
CA GLY A 38 -15.02 -0.10 8.71
C GLY A 38 -14.88 -1.25 9.70
N ILE A 39 -14.94 -2.48 9.21
CA ILE A 39 -14.74 -3.69 10.00
C ILE A 39 -13.24 -3.96 10.04
N PRO A 40 -12.57 -4.06 11.22
CA PRO A 40 -11.17 -4.47 11.29
C PRO A 40 -10.94 -5.76 10.49
N GLY A 41 -9.82 -5.83 9.77
CA GLY A 41 -9.58 -6.92 8.83
C GLY A 41 -9.49 -8.30 9.49
N ASP A 42 -8.99 -8.40 10.73
CA ASP A 42 -8.97 -9.62 11.53
C ASP A 42 -10.40 -10.10 11.86
N ILE A 43 -11.24 -9.20 12.34
CA ILE A 43 -12.67 -9.46 12.61
C ILE A 43 -13.39 -9.81 11.30
N PHE A 44 -13.09 -9.10 10.20
CA PHE A 44 -13.68 -9.40 8.92
C PHE A 44 -13.34 -10.82 8.44
N ILE A 45 -12.07 -11.20 8.53
CA ILE A 45 -11.58 -12.53 8.13
C ILE A 45 -12.26 -13.62 8.97
N GLN A 46 -12.41 -13.40 10.27
CA GLN A 46 -12.96 -14.39 11.20
C GLN A 46 -14.48 -14.53 11.07
N ASP A 47 -15.22 -13.42 11.06
CA ASP A 47 -16.66 -13.42 11.30
C ASP A 47 -17.52 -13.17 10.05
N TYR A 48 -16.97 -12.45 9.05
CA TYR A 48 -17.71 -12.01 7.87
C TYR A 48 -17.32 -12.78 6.60
N LEU A 49 -16.01 -12.98 6.36
CA LEU A 49 -15.54 -13.63 5.15
C LEU A 49 -16.11 -15.03 4.93
N PRO A 50 -16.30 -15.88 5.96
CA PRO A 50 -16.93 -17.20 5.77
C PRO A 50 -18.37 -17.11 5.27
N LYS A 51 -19.10 -16.04 5.64
CA LYS A 51 -20.52 -15.82 5.30
C LYS A 51 -20.71 -15.14 3.94
N CYS A 52 -19.65 -14.65 3.32
CA CYS A 52 -19.70 -14.00 2.01
C CYS A 52 -20.07 -14.99 0.92
N SER A 53 -20.91 -14.55 -0.03
CA SER A 53 -21.20 -15.28 -1.25
C SER A 53 -19.95 -15.42 -2.13
N GLU A 54 -19.99 -16.33 -3.10
CA GLU A 54 -18.86 -16.54 -4.02
C GLU A 54 -18.54 -15.28 -4.85
N VAL A 55 -19.57 -14.51 -5.22
CA VAL A 55 -19.41 -13.23 -5.91
C VAL A 55 -18.73 -12.19 -5.02
N GLN A 56 -19.16 -12.09 -3.76
CA GLN A 56 -18.53 -11.21 -2.78
C GLN A 56 -17.07 -11.58 -2.51
N LYS A 57 -16.77 -12.88 -2.37
CA LYS A 57 -15.38 -13.37 -2.22
C LYS A 57 -14.51 -12.98 -3.41
N ALA A 58 -15.02 -13.05 -4.63
CA ALA A 58 -14.30 -12.62 -5.83
C ALA A 58 -14.04 -11.11 -5.83
N GLN A 59 -15.00 -10.28 -5.39
CA GLN A 59 -14.82 -8.83 -5.26
C GLN A 59 -13.81 -8.49 -4.16
N ILE A 60 -13.87 -9.16 -3.02
CA ILE A 60 -12.90 -8.99 -1.92
C ILE A 60 -11.49 -9.37 -2.39
N ALA A 61 -11.36 -10.50 -3.11
CA ALA A 61 -10.08 -10.95 -3.68
C ALA A 61 -9.48 -9.90 -4.64
N LYS A 62 -10.30 -9.33 -5.54
CA LYS A 62 -9.91 -8.22 -6.42
C LYS A 62 -9.41 -7.02 -5.62
N GLU A 63 -10.17 -6.59 -4.62
CA GLU A 63 -9.79 -5.42 -3.80
C GLU A 63 -8.54 -5.69 -2.97
N TYR A 64 -8.36 -6.92 -2.48
CA TYR A 64 -7.16 -7.31 -1.75
C TYR A 64 -5.91 -7.29 -2.63
N VAL A 65 -5.98 -7.74 -3.88
CA VAL A 65 -4.88 -7.60 -4.86
C VAL A 65 -4.51 -6.13 -5.05
N LYS A 66 -5.49 -5.25 -5.21
CA LYS A 66 -5.26 -3.80 -5.34
C LYS A 66 -4.67 -3.18 -4.08
N PHE A 67 -5.14 -3.61 -2.91
CA PHE A 67 -4.61 -3.16 -1.62
C PHE A 67 -3.13 -3.56 -1.45
N ASN A 68 -2.76 -4.81 -1.77
CA ASN A 68 -1.37 -5.25 -1.75
C ASN A 68 -0.48 -4.38 -2.65
N GLU A 69 -0.95 -4.11 -3.86
CA GLU A 69 -0.21 -3.29 -4.82
C GLU A 69 -0.01 -1.86 -4.32
N ARG A 70 -1.06 -1.24 -3.71
CA ARG A 70 -0.95 0.07 -3.07
C ARG A 70 0.10 0.11 -1.97
N CYS A 71 0.07 -0.85 -1.06
CA CYS A 71 1.02 -0.91 0.05
C CYS A 71 2.46 -1.07 -0.44
N MET A 72 2.69 -1.98 -1.39
CA MET A 72 4.00 -2.23 -1.96
C MET A 72 4.59 -0.98 -2.64
N ILE A 73 3.81 -0.32 -3.50
CA ILE A 73 4.27 0.86 -4.24
C ILE A 73 4.60 2.02 -3.30
N ARG A 74 3.80 2.21 -2.26
CA ARG A 74 3.99 3.30 -1.31
C ARG A 74 5.00 2.98 -0.22
N LEU A 75 5.55 1.78 -0.21
CA LEU A 75 6.39 1.28 0.89
C LEU A 75 5.71 1.45 2.26
N LEU A 76 4.40 1.13 2.32
CA LEU A 76 3.64 1.10 3.57
C LEU A 76 3.72 -0.30 4.18
N GLY A 77 4.46 -0.42 5.27
CA GLY A 77 4.76 -1.69 5.93
C GLY A 77 3.71 -2.12 6.95
N ASP A 78 3.91 -3.33 7.45
CA ASP A 78 3.16 -3.98 8.55
C ASP A 78 1.63 -4.01 8.38
N MET A 79 1.14 -4.15 7.14
CA MET A 79 -0.29 -4.26 6.85
C MET A 79 -0.84 -5.65 7.19
N ARG A 80 -0.76 -6.01 8.48
CA ARG A 80 -1.43 -7.17 9.07
C ARG A 80 -2.94 -6.92 9.12
N SER A 81 -3.72 -7.97 9.34
CA SER A 81 -5.19 -7.88 9.28
C SER A 81 -5.81 -6.85 10.24
N TYR A 82 -5.17 -6.53 11.34
CA TYR A 82 -5.65 -5.52 12.29
C TYR A 82 -5.21 -4.07 11.96
N ASN A 83 -4.32 -3.87 10.97
CA ASN A 83 -3.83 -2.56 10.53
C ASN A 83 -4.57 -2.01 9.29
N TYR A 84 -5.65 -2.68 8.89
CA TYR A 84 -6.56 -2.19 7.86
C TYR A 84 -8.02 -2.50 8.22
N VAL A 85 -8.92 -1.80 7.58
CA VAL A 85 -10.37 -2.06 7.70
C VAL A 85 -10.96 -2.47 6.35
N VAL A 86 -12.00 -3.30 6.42
CA VAL A 86 -12.84 -3.67 5.29
C VAL A 86 -14.14 -2.88 5.39
N ILE A 87 -14.45 -2.10 4.37
CA ILE A 87 -15.60 -1.20 4.33
C ILE A 87 -16.63 -1.78 3.37
N PRO A 88 -17.79 -2.26 3.87
CA PRO A 88 -18.91 -2.63 3.02
C PRO A 88 -19.58 -1.36 2.47
N ILE A 89 -19.80 -1.32 1.17
CA ILE A 89 -20.53 -0.25 0.48
C ILE A 89 -21.76 -0.89 -0.15
N HIS A 90 -22.91 -0.44 0.27
CA HIS A 90 -24.19 -0.88 -0.31
C HIS A 90 -24.43 -0.10 -1.61
N ASP A 91 -24.54 -0.81 -2.72
CA ASP A 91 -24.83 -0.29 -4.03
C ASP A 91 -26.03 -1.06 -4.61
N PHE A 92 -27.23 -0.49 -4.46
CA PHE A 92 -28.49 -1.12 -4.79
C PHE A 92 -28.59 -2.54 -4.20
N ASP A 93 -28.58 -3.57 -5.03
CA ASP A 93 -28.73 -4.97 -4.64
C ASP A 93 -27.40 -5.67 -4.31
N GLN A 94 -26.27 -4.93 -4.35
CA GLN A 94 -24.93 -5.49 -4.16
C GLN A 94 -24.20 -4.83 -3.01
N VAL A 95 -23.36 -5.62 -2.33
CA VAL A 95 -22.40 -5.09 -1.35
C VAL A 95 -21.01 -5.18 -1.97
N ILE A 96 -20.38 -4.03 -2.16
CA ILE A 96 -19.00 -3.91 -2.63
C ILE A 96 -18.11 -3.67 -1.43
N TYR A 97 -16.96 -4.33 -1.38
CA TYR A 97 -16.02 -4.19 -0.30
C TYR A 97 -14.80 -3.36 -0.72
N LYS A 98 -14.35 -2.45 0.17
CA LYS A 98 -13.12 -1.69 0.01
C LYS A 98 -12.19 -1.94 1.19
N ILE A 99 -10.89 -1.99 0.92
CA ILE A 99 -9.86 -2.19 1.95
C ILE A 99 -9.05 -0.89 2.09
N ARG A 100 -8.92 -0.40 3.33
CA ARG A 100 -8.14 0.80 3.64
C ARG A 100 -7.22 0.57 4.82
N ALA A 101 -5.97 1.02 4.70
CA ALA A 101 -5.03 1.08 5.80
C ALA A 101 -5.52 2.08 6.86
N ILE A 102 -5.27 1.77 8.14
CA ILE A 102 -5.58 2.62 9.29
C ILE A 102 -4.39 2.86 10.20
N ASP A 103 -3.26 2.24 9.89
CA ASP A 103 -2.00 2.46 10.57
C ASP A 103 -0.89 2.80 9.59
N PHE A 104 -0.14 3.86 9.87
CA PHE A 104 0.84 4.46 8.95
C PHE A 104 2.24 4.59 9.57
N ASP A 105 2.48 4.04 10.76
CA ASP A 105 3.74 4.21 11.48
C ASP A 105 4.91 3.40 10.89
N GLN A 106 4.64 2.44 10.01
CA GLN A 106 5.64 1.67 9.30
C GLN A 106 5.86 2.12 7.85
N GLN A 107 5.57 3.40 7.56
CA GLN A 107 5.84 3.96 6.24
C GLN A 107 7.33 4.10 5.99
N SER A 108 7.87 3.40 4.99
CA SER A 108 9.27 3.48 4.56
C SER A 108 10.28 3.29 5.71
N TYR A 109 9.97 2.41 6.66
CA TYR A 109 10.80 2.22 7.85
C TYR A 109 11.67 0.97 7.77
N GLU A 110 11.11 -0.16 7.34
CA GLU A 110 11.76 -1.47 7.38
C GLU A 110 12.72 -1.72 6.22
N GLY A 111 13.76 -2.52 6.47
CA GLY A 111 14.78 -2.90 5.50
C GLY A 111 14.40 -4.10 4.61
N LYS A 112 13.30 -4.81 4.92
CA LYS A 112 12.83 -5.98 4.18
C LYS A 112 11.66 -5.63 3.29
N PHE A 113 11.77 -5.88 2.00
CA PHE A 113 10.72 -5.55 1.03
C PHE A 113 9.43 -6.36 1.24
N SER A 114 9.53 -7.56 1.79
CA SER A 114 8.37 -8.39 2.12
C SER A 114 7.42 -7.76 3.15
N VAL A 115 7.92 -6.87 4.03
CA VAL A 115 7.09 -6.16 5.03
C VAL A 115 6.09 -5.20 4.38
N TYR A 116 6.40 -4.70 3.17
CA TYR A 116 5.52 -3.83 2.38
C TYR A 116 4.53 -4.60 1.50
N ARG A 117 4.47 -5.91 1.65
CA ARG A 117 3.62 -6.80 0.87
C ARG A 117 2.67 -7.56 1.79
N PRO A 118 1.45 -7.05 2.04
CA PRO A 118 0.47 -7.61 2.99
C PRO A 118 0.23 -9.11 2.83
N GLN A 119 0.38 -9.63 1.63
CA GLN A 119 0.21 -11.05 1.29
C GLN A 119 1.18 -12.00 2.03
N PHE A 120 2.28 -11.52 2.58
CA PHE A 120 3.25 -12.35 3.29
C PHE A 120 3.00 -12.46 4.80
N PHE A 121 2.07 -11.68 5.34
CA PHE A 121 1.69 -11.83 6.74
C PHE A 121 0.73 -13.02 6.91
N LYS A 122 1.03 -13.88 7.90
CA LYS A 122 0.23 -15.06 8.20
C LYS A 122 -1.23 -14.75 8.54
N GLU A 123 -1.47 -13.58 9.14
CA GLU A 123 -2.79 -13.08 9.52
C GLU A 123 -3.69 -12.83 8.29
N ASN A 124 -3.06 -12.60 7.14
CA ASN A 124 -3.75 -12.36 5.87
C ASN A 124 -3.93 -13.63 5.01
N ARG A 125 -3.57 -14.81 5.53
CA ARG A 125 -3.61 -16.05 4.75
C ARG A 125 -4.96 -16.32 4.11
N ALA A 126 -6.05 -16.16 4.87
CA ALA A 126 -7.40 -16.38 4.36
C ALA A 126 -7.75 -15.46 3.16
N MET A 127 -7.25 -14.21 3.19
CA MET A 127 -7.40 -13.29 2.05
C MET A 127 -6.63 -13.78 0.82
N MET A 128 -5.43 -14.34 1.00
CA MET A 128 -4.67 -14.93 -0.10
C MET A 128 -5.31 -16.22 -0.63
N ASP A 129 -5.92 -17.01 0.24
CA ASP A 129 -6.61 -18.24 -0.17
C ASP A 129 -7.81 -17.92 -1.07
N ILE A 130 -8.59 -16.88 -0.79
CA ILE A 130 -9.65 -16.45 -1.71
C ILE A 130 -9.09 -15.85 -3.01
N VAL A 131 -7.97 -15.14 -3.00
CA VAL A 131 -7.31 -14.67 -4.23
C VAL A 131 -6.97 -15.86 -5.13
N ARG A 132 -6.32 -16.89 -4.60
CA ARG A 132 -5.95 -18.10 -5.34
C ARG A 132 -7.17 -18.88 -5.84
N ALA A 133 -8.22 -18.95 -5.04
CA ALA A 133 -9.43 -19.70 -5.37
C ALA A 133 -10.32 -18.99 -6.39
N LYS A 134 -10.35 -17.65 -6.41
CA LYS A 134 -11.33 -16.86 -7.18
C LYS A 134 -10.76 -16.12 -8.38
N LEU A 135 -9.46 -15.90 -8.46
CA LEU A 135 -8.86 -15.10 -9.52
C LEU A 135 -7.91 -15.93 -10.36
N LYS A 136 -7.97 -15.70 -11.68
CA LYS A 136 -6.97 -16.20 -12.64
C LYS A 136 -5.78 -15.25 -12.66
N THR A 137 -4.62 -15.74 -13.07
CA THR A 137 -3.37 -14.98 -13.21
C THR A 137 -3.56 -13.70 -14.02
N ASP A 138 -4.25 -13.79 -15.17
CA ASP A 138 -4.50 -12.61 -16.04
C ASP A 138 -5.34 -11.55 -15.31
N SER A 139 -6.34 -11.98 -14.54
CA SER A 139 -7.17 -11.07 -13.74
C SER A 139 -6.35 -10.37 -12.64
N ILE A 140 -5.47 -11.10 -11.97
CA ILE A 140 -4.55 -10.54 -10.95
C ILE A 140 -3.65 -9.49 -11.61
N THR A 141 -3.04 -9.81 -12.75
CA THR A 141 -2.21 -8.89 -13.54
C THR A 141 -2.99 -7.62 -13.91
N GLN A 142 -4.20 -7.79 -14.44
CA GLN A 142 -5.07 -6.67 -14.81
C GLN A 142 -5.38 -5.76 -13.60
N TYR A 143 -5.70 -6.31 -12.44
CA TYR A 143 -6.01 -5.53 -11.24
C TYR A 143 -4.80 -4.78 -10.69
N LYS A 144 -3.60 -5.35 -10.79
CA LYS A 144 -2.35 -4.65 -10.47
C LYS A 144 -2.13 -3.46 -11.42
N ILE A 145 -2.29 -3.66 -12.74
CA ILE A 145 -2.16 -2.59 -13.74
C ILE A 145 -3.19 -1.48 -13.49
N GLU A 146 -4.44 -1.81 -13.19
CA GLU A 146 -5.48 -0.84 -12.86
C GLU A 146 -5.09 0.02 -11.65
N GLU A 147 -4.56 -0.61 -10.60
CA GLU A 147 -4.14 0.11 -9.40
C GLU A 147 -2.92 0.99 -9.66
N ARG A 148 -1.89 0.47 -10.34
CA ARG A 148 -0.70 1.23 -10.76
C ARG A 148 -1.08 2.44 -11.63
N SER A 149 -2.00 2.26 -12.57
CA SER A 149 -2.52 3.33 -13.42
C SER A 149 -3.24 4.41 -12.60
N THR A 150 -4.01 3.99 -11.58
CA THR A 150 -4.70 4.92 -10.67
C THR A 150 -3.70 5.75 -9.87
N ILE A 151 -2.69 5.11 -9.28
CA ILE A 151 -1.64 5.80 -8.53
C ILE A 151 -0.85 6.74 -9.46
N SER A 152 -0.50 6.31 -10.67
CA SER A 152 0.23 7.14 -11.65
C SER A 152 -0.53 8.40 -12.03
N ARG A 153 -1.86 8.31 -12.23
CA ARG A 153 -2.70 9.49 -12.49
C ARG A 153 -2.76 10.44 -11.30
N ARG A 154 -2.86 9.91 -10.08
CA ARG A 154 -2.87 10.73 -8.86
C ARG A 154 -1.53 11.40 -8.62
N LEU A 155 -0.40 10.76 -8.96
CA LEU A 155 0.92 11.38 -8.95
C LEU A 155 1.01 12.61 -9.85
N ILE A 156 0.34 12.60 -11.00
CA ILE A 156 0.31 13.76 -11.90
C ILE A 156 -0.49 14.91 -11.28
N ILE A 157 -1.64 14.58 -10.67
CA ILE A 157 -2.52 15.58 -10.04
C ILE A 157 -1.86 16.22 -8.83
N SER A 158 -1.09 15.46 -8.06
CA SER A 158 -0.46 15.91 -6.80
C SER A 158 1.04 16.26 -6.97
N ASP A 159 1.51 16.51 -8.19
CA ASP A 159 2.94 16.60 -8.55
C ASP A 159 3.72 17.59 -7.67
N GLU A 160 3.22 18.80 -7.47
CA GLU A 160 3.92 19.82 -6.68
C GLU A 160 4.01 19.43 -5.20
N ARG A 161 2.89 19.03 -4.59
CA ARG A 161 2.88 18.57 -3.18
C ARG A 161 3.76 17.36 -2.98
N MET A 162 3.76 16.43 -3.93
CA MET A 162 4.59 15.25 -3.92
C MET A 162 6.08 15.59 -3.99
N LYS A 163 6.49 16.53 -4.85
CA LYS A 163 7.88 16.99 -4.94
C LYS A 163 8.37 17.59 -3.63
N LEU A 164 7.55 18.44 -2.99
CA LEU A 164 7.89 19.04 -1.70
C LEU A 164 8.02 17.99 -0.61
N LEU A 165 7.06 17.05 -0.52
CA LEU A 165 7.10 15.97 0.45
C LEU A 165 8.36 15.10 0.30
N LEU A 166 8.69 14.71 -0.93
CA LEU A 166 9.86 13.88 -1.22
C LEU A 166 11.18 14.64 -0.97
N ALA A 167 11.24 15.94 -1.23
CA ALA A 167 12.40 16.74 -0.90
C ALA A 167 12.69 16.71 0.61
N ILE A 168 11.67 16.97 1.44
CA ILE A 168 11.78 16.89 2.90
C ILE A 168 12.17 15.47 3.34
N MET A 169 11.51 14.46 2.81
CA MET A 169 11.77 13.07 3.19
C MET A 169 13.18 12.57 2.84
N LYS A 170 13.84 13.15 1.83
CA LYS A 170 15.22 12.81 1.46
C LYS A 170 16.23 13.31 2.49
N ASP A 171 15.97 14.48 3.06
CA ASP A 171 16.83 15.11 4.06
C ASP A 171 16.56 14.58 5.46
N ASP A 172 15.44 13.89 5.67
CA ASP A 172 15.03 13.33 6.95
C ASP A 172 15.60 11.91 7.17
N THR A 173 15.87 11.59 8.43
CA THR A 173 16.29 10.25 8.86
C THR A 173 15.08 9.42 9.26
N VAL A 174 14.31 8.95 8.27
CA VAL A 174 13.08 8.16 8.49
C VAL A 174 13.38 6.78 9.06
N SER A 175 14.55 6.20 8.74
CA SER A 175 14.93 4.84 9.13
C SER A 175 16.44 4.70 9.31
N LEU A 176 16.87 3.55 9.85
CA LEU A 176 18.26 3.20 10.02
C LEU A 176 18.96 3.04 8.65
N LYS A 177 20.26 3.40 8.57
CA LYS A 177 21.07 3.25 7.36
C LYS A 177 21.10 1.81 6.84
N GLU A 178 21.16 0.85 7.74
CA GLU A 178 21.16 -0.58 7.43
C GLU A 178 19.87 -0.99 6.71
N ASN A 179 18.73 -0.44 7.11
CA ASN A 179 17.45 -0.68 6.48
C ASN A 179 17.42 -0.12 5.03
N VAL A 180 17.95 1.09 4.83
CA VAL A 180 18.06 1.67 3.48
C VAL A 180 18.94 0.78 2.59
N ILE A 181 20.10 0.33 3.09
CA ILE A 181 21.03 -0.54 2.36
C ILE A 181 20.38 -1.89 2.01
N SER A 182 19.64 -2.48 2.96
CA SER A 182 18.94 -3.74 2.74
C SER A 182 17.81 -3.58 1.72
N LEU A 183 16.94 -2.60 1.93
CA LEU A 183 15.75 -2.39 1.11
C LEU A 183 16.10 -2.08 -0.36
N LYS A 184 17.09 -1.22 -0.61
CA LYS A 184 17.50 -0.90 -1.99
C LYS A 184 17.99 -2.12 -2.78
N LYS A 185 18.69 -3.06 -2.10
CA LYS A 185 19.14 -4.30 -2.72
C LYS A 185 17.96 -5.24 -3.02
N GLU A 186 16.98 -5.33 -2.13
CA GLU A 186 15.79 -6.15 -2.34
C GLU A 186 14.92 -5.58 -3.47
N ILE A 187 14.68 -4.25 -3.49
CA ILE A 187 13.94 -3.61 -4.59
C ILE A 187 14.69 -3.77 -5.92
N PHE A 188 16.01 -3.62 -5.93
CA PHE A 188 16.82 -3.90 -7.13
C PHE A 188 16.61 -5.33 -7.64
N ARG A 189 16.69 -6.34 -6.76
CA ARG A 189 16.45 -7.73 -7.14
C ARG A 189 15.05 -7.97 -7.69
N PHE A 190 14.06 -7.26 -7.15
CA PHE A 190 12.67 -7.36 -7.56
C PHE A 190 12.39 -6.66 -8.91
N THR A 191 13.01 -5.51 -9.17
CA THR A 191 12.74 -4.68 -10.35
C THR A 191 13.77 -4.83 -11.46
N ASN A 192 14.96 -5.36 -11.15
CA ASN A 192 16.16 -5.36 -12.00
C ASN A 192 16.57 -3.96 -12.47
N GLU A 193 16.27 -2.91 -11.70
CA GLU A 193 16.55 -1.51 -12.02
C GLU A 193 17.74 -0.99 -11.18
N ASN A 194 18.91 -0.81 -11.81
CA ASN A 194 20.14 -0.43 -11.14
C ASN A 194 20.08 0.89 -10.38
N SER A 195 19.23 1.82 -10.81
CA SER A 195 19.11 3.14 -10.20
C SER A 195 18.69 3.12 -8.73
N PHE A 196 18.09 2.02 -8.24
CA PHE A 196 17.80 1.85 -6.82
C PHE A 196 19.06 1.72 -5.96
N LEU A 197 20.15 1.17 -6.49
CA LEU A 197 21.39 0.99 -5.75
C LEU A 197 22.08 2.32 -5.38
N ASP A 198 21.74 3.41 -6.07
CA ASP A 198 22.28 4.74 -5.81
C ASP A 198 21.58 5.47 -4.67
N CYS A 199 20.42 4.96 -4.21
CA CYS A 199 19.64 5.58 -3.16
C CYS A 199 20.41 5.63 -1.83
N LYS A 200 20.32 6.77 -1.12
CA LYS A 200 21.01 7.04 0.14
C LYS A 200 20.04 7.17 1.33
N SER A 201 18.77 7.48 1.06
CA SER A 201 17.71 7.65 2.07
C SER A 201 16.44 6.91 1.68
N MET A 202 15.50 6.78 2.62
CA MET A 202 14.16 6.25 2.33
C MET A 202 13.38 7.16 1.37
N GLY A 203 13.61 8.48 1.46
CA GLY A 203 13.06 9.45 0.51
C GLY A 203 13.54 9.21 -0.92
N ASP A 204 14.83 8.90 -1.11
CA ASP A 204 15.36 8.52 -2.44
C ASP A 204 14.69 7.25 -2.97
N LEU A 205 14.54 6.23 -2.11
CA LEU A 205 13.88 4.97 -2.48
C LEU A 205 12.43 5.22 -2.89
N MET A 206 11.71 6.03 -2.12
CA MET A 206 10.32 6.37 -2.41
C MET A 206 10.20 7.13 -3.74
N GLU A 207 11.03 8.15 -3.95
CA GLU A 207 11.05 8.89 -5.23
C GLU A 207 11.34 7.99 -6.42
N LYS A 208 12.34 7.12 -6.30
CA LYS A 208 12.70 6.14 -7.36
C LYS A 208 11.56 5.15 -7.63
N THR A 209 10.90 4.65 -6.57
CA THR A 209 9.75 3.76 -6.71
C THR A 209 8.62 4.42 -7.49
N LEU A 210 8.28 5.66 -7.17
CA LEU A 210 7.24 6.41 -7.87
C LEU A 210 7.62 6.74 -9.32
N LYS A 211 8.89 7.09 -9.57
CA LYS A 211 9.41 7.30 -10.94
C LYS A 211 9.41 6.00 -11.76
N TYR A 212 9.80 4.89 -11.15
CA TYR A 212 9.76 3.57 -11.78
C TYR A 212 8.34 3.17 -12.13
N LEU A 213 7.38 3.33 -11.19
CA LEU A 213 5.97 3.11 -11.44
C LEU A 213 5.47 3.91 -12.64
N LYS A 214 5.74 5.22 -12.68
CA LYS A 214 5.26 6.12 -13.75
C LYS A 214 5.72 5.69 -15.14
N ARG A 215 6.92 5.06 -15.24
CA ARG A 215 7.47 4.55 -16.51
C ARG A 215 6.95 3.15 -16.86
N ASN A 216 6.66 2.33 -15.84
CA ASN A 216 6.47 0.88 -15.99
C ASN A 216 5.12 0.39 -15.45
N TYR A 217 4.11 1.24 -15.30
CA TYR A 217 2.85 0.83 -14.64
C TYR A 217 2.12 -0.32 -15.36
N GLN A 218 2.35 -0.51 -16.65
CA GLN A 218 1.79 -1.61 -17.44
C GLN A 218 2.59 -2.92 -17.34
N ASN A 219 3.86 -2.84 -16.88
CA ASN A 219 4.72 -4.02 -16.81
C ASN A 219 4.52 -4.71 -15.46
N VAL A 220 3.92 -5.89 -15.48
CA VAL A 220 3.77 -6.76 -14.32
C VAL A 220 4.56 -8.04 -14.60
N SER A 221 5.64 -8.28 -13.85
CA SER A 221 6.43 -9.50 -13.99
C SER A 221 5.69 -10.70 -13.38
N LEU A 222 6.02 -11.92 -13.85
CA LEU A 222 5.46 -13.15 -13.29
C LEU A 222 5.80 -13.34 -11.81
N ILE A 223 6.95 -12.79 -11.35
CA ILE A 223 7.37 -12.82 -9.94
C ILE A 223 6.42 -12.03 -9.05
N ASP A 224 5.75 -11.02 -9.60
CA ASP A 224 4.74 -10.23 -8.89
C ASP A 224 3.43 -10.99 -8.60
N LEU A 225 3.26 -12.17 -9.18
CA LEU A 225 1.99 -12.91 -9.15
C LEU A 225 1.91 -13.93 -8.01
N ILE A 226 3.02 -14.19 -7.30
CA ILE A 226 3.11 -15.23 -6.25
C ILE A 226 3.07 -14.59 -4.86
#